data_2f2c339cc53418b200564b88206469c3
#
_entry.id   2f2c339cc53418b200564b88206469c3
#
_cell.length_a   1.000
_cell.length_b   1.000
_cell.length_c   1.000
_cell.angle_alpha   90.00
_cell.angle_beta   90.00
_cell.angle_gamma   90.00
#
_symmetry.space_group_name_H-M   'P 1'
#
loop_
_entity.id
_entity.type
_entity.pdbx_description
1 polymer ?
#
loop_
_entity_poly.entity_id
_entity_poly.type
_entity_poly.pdbx_seq_one_letter_code
_entity_poly.pdbx_strand_id
1 'polypeptide(L)'
;MGRFQLACIGAFGICIAGGATAQIIVGQTAGFTGAVAATVKEATDGAKLYIDTINARGGVNGQRIELVSLDDKFDPKLAAANARTLIVDKGAVALFLTRGTPHAELIIPILDEFKVPLIAPSTGAMLLHTPVRRYVFNVRSTYQREAAKGVSLLASIGITSIGVLHVDDTFGADGLQGIQAGFEMATLKPAFIGKYDRSKPDFTAFVGDVKRTNPQAVFIVGSGTAVADAQKAMRAAGSRAQVVTLSNNASGGFIKLLGENARGTIVTQVFPNERTITSPLVKEAITMAKANNLAEISPAALEGFAAAKVLVEGLRRAGVNPSGEKIRTALDAMRGFDIGGMDISYSINDHTGLDFVDLSIIGKDGKFTR
;
A
#
# COMPACT_ATOMS: atom_id res chain seq x y z
N MET A 1 -18.77 66.30 55.21
CA MET A 1 -17.59 65.40 55.18
C MET A 1 -18.05 64.00 54.83
N GLY A 2 -18.02 63.64 53.53
CA GLY A 2 -18.41 62.34 53.02
C GLY A 2 -17.23 61.69 52.38
N ARG A 3 -16.80 60.52 52.86
CA ARG A 3 -15.72 59.70 52.34
C ARG A 3 -16.27 58.77 51.23
N PHE A 4 -15.84 59.02 50.02
CA PHE A 4 -16.02 58.06 48.91
C PHE A 4 -14.98 56.96 49.05
N GLN A 5 -15.40 55.67 49.15
CA GLN A 5 -14.57 54.51 49.02
C GLN A 5 -14.60 54.05 47.54
N LEU A 6 -13.47 54.12 46.90
CA LEU A 6 -13.26 53.51 45.57
C LEU A 6 -13.02 51.99 45.75
N ALA A 7 -13.90 51.18 45.24
CA ALA A 7 -13.71 49.71 45.11
C ALA A 7 -12.95 49.42 43.82
N CYS A 8 -11.69 48.95 43.91
CA CYS A 8 -10.93 48.40 42.80
C CYS A 8 -11.41 46.96 42.50
N ILE A 9 -12.14 46.76 41.38
CA ILE A 9 -12.44 45.46 40.85
C ILE A 9 -11.22 44.99 40.03
N GLY A 10 -10.44 44.09 40.61
CA GLY A 10 -9.36 43.42 39.90
C GLY A 10 -9.92 42.41 38.88
N ALA A 11 -9.80 42.69 37.61
CA ALA A 11 -10.08 41.74 36.53
C ALA A 11 -8.99 40.65 36.51
N PHE A 12 -9.33 39.45 36.97
CA PHE A 12 -8.48 38.25 36.85
C PHE A 12 -8.58 37.76 35.40
N GLY A 13 -7.63 38.15 34.55
CA GLY A 13 -7.50 37.65 33.22
C GLY A 13 -7.04 36.16 33.24
N ILE A 14 -7.96 35.24 32.97
CA ILE A 14 -7.61 33.83 32.74
C ILE A 14 -6.88 33.77 31.39
N CYS A 15 -5.55 33.78 31.41
CA CYS A 15 -4.74 33.37 30.27
C CYS A 15 -4.99 31.88 30.02
N ILE A 16 -5.90 31.56 29.09
CA ILE A 16 -5.95 30.22 28.49
C ILE A 16 -4.68 30.11 27.64
N ALA A 17 -3.62 29.56 28.25
CA ALA A 17 -2.47 29.07 27.53
C ALA A 17 -2.99 27.94 26.61
N GLY A 18 -3.27 28.27 25.36
CA GLY A 18 -3.49 27.27 24.31
C GLY A 18 -2.23 26.41 24.23
N GLY A 19 -2.23 25.27 24.94
CA GLY A 19 -1.17 24.30 24.87
C GLY A 19 -1.01 23.89 23.41
N ALA A 20 0.15 24.20 22.81
CA ALA A 20 0.54 23.61 21.55
C ALA A 20 0.49 22.07 21.77
N THR A 21 -0.56 21.42 21.28
CA THR A 21 -0.65 19.97 21.34
C THR A 21 0.51 19.42 20.52
N ALA A 22 1.43 18.73 21.19
CA ALA A 22 2.56 18.11 20.52
C ALA A 22 2.03 17.20 19.40
N GLN A 23 2.57 17.37 18.20
CA GLN A 23 2.21 16.58 17.03
C GLN A 23 3.05 15.32 16.96
N ILE A 24 2.43 14.21 16.53
CA ILE A 24 3.16 12.98 16.17
C ILE A 24 3.46 13.06 14.69
N ILE A 25 4.71 13.24 14.33
CA ILE A 25 5.13 13.31 12.92
C ILE A 25 5.37 11.90 12.40
N VAL A 26 4.67 11.56 11.32
CA VAL A 26 4.81 10.31 10.58
C VAL A 26 5.28 10.64 9.17
N GLY A 27 6.35 10.01 8.72
CA GLY A 27 6.95 10.29 7.41
C GLY A 27 6.44 9.33 6.34
N GLN A 28 6.17 9.84 5.14
CA GLN A 28 5.88 9.05 3.96
C GLN A 28 6.80 9.46 2.82
N THR A 29 7.48 8.48 2.18
CA THR A 29 8.11 8.67 0.87
C THR A 29 7.47 7.71 -0.11
N ALA A 30 6.99 8.23 -1.23
CA ALA A 30 6.34 7.45 -2.28
C ALA A 30 6.33 8.23 -3.60
N GLY A 31 6.13 7.55 -4.73
CA GLY A 31 6.05 8.19 -6.04
C GLY A 31 4.73 8.93 -6.25
N PHE A 32 4.63 10.15 -5.75
CA PHE A 32 3.46 11.03 -5.98
C PHE A 32 3.42 11.56 -7.43
N THR A 33 4.54 11.46 -8.12
CA THR A 33 4.66 11.66 -9.58
C THR A 33 5.18 10.40 -10.26
N GLY A 34 5.02 10.29 -11.59
CA GLY A 34 5.53 9.17 -12.39
C GLY A 34 4.61 7.93 -12.40
N ALA A 35 5.23 6.76 -12.58
CA ALA A 35 4.57 5.52 -13.01
C ALA A 35 3.57 4.90 -12.01
N VAL A 36 3.56 5.32 -10.76
CA VAL A 36 2.70 4.80 -9.69
C VAL A 36 1.82 5.85 -9.04
N ALA A 37 1.90 7.11 -9.51
CA ALA A 37 1.31 8.28 -8.86
C ALA A 37 -0.18 8.11 -8.53
N ALA A 38 -0.97 7.56 -9.45
CA ALA A 38 -2.41 7.39 -9.25
C ALA A 38 -2.71 6.45 -8.06
N THR A 39 -2.04 5.30 -8.00
CA THR A 39 -2.24 4.33 -6.92
C THR A 39 -1.71 4.86 -5.58
N VAL A 40 -0.55 5.55 -5.58
CA VAL A 40 0.01 6.20 -4.39
C VAL A 40 -0.95 7.24 -3.83
N LYS A 41 -1.52 8.08 -4.72
CA LYS A 41 -2.50 9.09 -4.31
C LYS A 41 -3.73 8.45 -3.66
N GLU A 42 -4.33 7.44 -4.30
CA GLU A 42 -5.51 6.78 -3.77
C GLU A 42 -5.24 6.10 -2.41
N ALA A 43 -4.09 5.41 -2.25
CA ALA A 43 -3.70 4.81 -0.98
C ALA A 43 -3.47 5.86 0.12
N THR A 44 -2.82 6.97 -0.23
CA THR A 44 -2.60 8.08 0.71
C THR A 44 -3.91 8.76 1.11
N ASP A 45 -4.83 8.96 0.17
CA ASP A 45 -6.16 9.52 0.44
C ASP A 45 -6.95 8.61 1.41
N GLY A 46 -6.89 7.29 1.21
CA GLY A 46 -7.50 6.31 2.13
C GLY A 46 -6.89 6.34 3.53
N ALA A 47 -5.57 6.46 3.63
CA ALA A 47 -4.88 6.60 4.90
C ALA A 47 -5.24 7.91 5.61
N LYS A 48 -5.25 9.03 4.89
CA LYS A 48 -5.63 10.33 5.42
C LYS A 48 -7.07 10.36 5.90
N LEU A 49 -7.99 9.70 5.19
CA LEU A 49 -9.38 9.58 5.60
C LEU A 49 -9.50 9.05 7.05
N TYR A 50 -8.74 8.02 7.40
CA TYR A 50 -8.74 7.48 8.75
C TYR A 50 -8.00 8.40 9.73
N ILE A 51 -6.79 8.85 9.40
CA ILE A 51 -5.96 9.72 10.25
C ILE A 51 -6.71 11.02 10.58
N ASP A 52 -7.31 11.68 9.60
CA ASP A 52 -8.02 12.94 9.79
C ASP A 52 -9.28 12.76 10.65
N THR A 53 -9.97 11.62 10.50
CA THR A 53 -11.10 11.26 11.38
C THR A 53 -10.66 11.08 12.83
N ILE A 54 -9.51 10.43 13.08
CA ILE A 54 -8.95 10.31 14.43
C ILE A 54 -8.52 11.68 14.97
N ASN A 55 -7.86 12.48 14.14
CA ASN A 55 -7.45 13.84 14.51
C ASN A 55 -8.63 14.74 14.90
N ALA A 56 -9.75 14.63 14.19
CA ALA A 56 -10.97 15.36 14.49
C ALA A 56 -11.60 14.95 15.85
N ARG A 57 -11.28 13.74 16.32
CA ARG A 57 -11.74 13.20 17.62
C ARG A 57 -10.74 13.45 18.76
N GLY A 58 -9.74 14.31 18.56
CA GLY A 58 -8.73 14.65 19.57
C GLY A 58 -7.38 13.93 19.39
N GLY A 59 -7.18 13.22 18.27
CA GLY A 59 -5.92 12.56 17.96
C GLY A 59 -5.69 11.27 18.73
N VAL A 60 -4.42 10.88 18.84
CA VAL A 60 -3.96 9.70 19.56
C VAL A 60 -3.34 10.14 20.89
N ASN A 61 -3.87 9.66 22.01
CA ASN A 61 -3.41 10.05 23.35
C ASN A 61 -3.38 11.60 23.53
N GLY A 62 -4.32 12.33 22.93
CA GLY A 62 -4.39 13.80 22.94
C GLY A 62 -3.43 14.50 21.97
N GLN A 63 -2.72 13.78 21.12
CA GLN A 63 -1.78 14.32 20.15
C GLN A 63 -2.28 14.08 18.70
N ARG A 64 -2.17 15.12 17.85
CA ARG A 64 -2.53 14.97 16.43
C ARG A 64 -1.43 14.24 15.66
N ILE A 65 -1.83 13.45 14.70
CA ILE A 65 -0.90 12.83 13.74
C ILE A 65 -0.74 13.77 12.55
N GLU A 66 0.48 14.10 12.21
CA GLU A 66 0.85 14.81 10.98
C GLU A 66 1.56 13.83 10.02
N LEU A 67 0.94 13.56 8.87
CA LEU A 67 1.54 12.78 7.80
C LEU A 67 2.31 13.68 6.86
N VAL A 68 3.64 13.71 6.99
CA VAL A 68 4.55 14.46 6.12
C VAL A 68 4.95 13.59 4.94
N SER A 69 4.53 13.97 3.73
CA SER A 69 4.76 13.18 2.51
C SER A 69 5.79 13.87 1.61
N LEU A 70 6.78 13.11 1.13
CA LEU A 70 7.77 13.55 0.15
C LEU A 70 7.67 12.70 -1.12
N ASP A 71 7.70 13.35 -2.28
CA ASP A 71 7.70 12.68 -3.57
C ASP A 71 9.10 12.10 -3.87
N ASP A 72 9.19 10.81 -4.06
CA ASP A 72 10.40 10.13 -4.50
C ASP A 72 10.46 9.91 -6.02
N LYS A 73 9.46 10.37 -6.75
CA LYS A 73 9.34 10.22 -8.22
C LYS A 73 9.49 8.77 -8.68
N PHE A 74 9.25 7.85 -7.78
CA PHE A 74 9.47 6.41 -7.94
C PHE A 74 10.94 6.03 -8.22
N ASP A 75 11.88 6.80 -7.65
CA ASP A 75 13.33 6.53 -7.64
C ASP A 75 13.73 5.99 -6.25
N PRO A 76 14.30 4.75 -6.17
CA PRO A 76 14.68 4.15 -4.90
C PRO A 76 15.76 4.94 -4.12
N LYS A 77 16.69 5.62 -4.83
CA LYS A 77 17.74 6.43 -4.19
C LYS A 77 17.14 7.69 -3.58
N LEU A 78 16.20 8.33 -4.29
CA LEU A 78 15.49 9.49 -3.75
C LEU A 78 14.59 9.09 -2.58
N ALA A 79 13.97 7.91 -2.61
CA ALA A 79 13.20 7.38 -1.47
C ALA A 79 14.07 7.21 -0.22
N ALA A 80 15.29 6.69 -0.36
CA ALA A 80 16.23 6.56 0.75
C ALA A 80 16.68 7.95 1.30
N ALA A 81 16.94 8.92 0.41
CA ALA A 81 17.25 10.29 0.81
C ALA A 81 16.08 10.94 1.55
N ASN A 82 14.86 10.81 1.03
CA ASN A 82 13.64 11.31 1.66
C ASN A 82 13.41 10.68 3.03
N ALA A 83 13.68 9.37 3.20
CA ALA A 83 13.55 8.69 4.48
C ALA A 83 14.46 9.33 5.55
N ARG A 84 15.73 9.65 5.20
CA ARG A 84 16.64 10.37 6.10
C ARG A 84 16.12 11.77 6.44
N THR A 85 15.69 12.54 5.44
CA THR A 85 15.10 13.88 5.63
C THR A 85 13.87 13.82 6.55
N LEU A 86 12.98 12.86 6.36
CA LEU A 86 11.79 12.70 7.19
C LEU A 86 12.15 12.39 8.65
N ILE A 87 13.13 11.52 8.87
CA ILE A 87 13.55 11.13 10.23
C ILE A 87 14.35 12.25 10.90
N VAL A 88 15.38 12.76 10.24
CA VAL A 88 16.35 13.68 10.85
C VAL A 88 15.84 15.12 10.87
N ASP A 89 15.35 15.63 9.74
CA ASP A 89 15.00 17.03 9.61
C ASP A 89 13.57 17.32 10.02
N LYS A 90 12.66 16.34 9.83
CA LYS A 90 11.23 16.49 10.18
C LYS A 90 10.88 15.84 11.53
N GLY A 91 11.75 15.00 12.09
CA GLY A 91 11.52 14.34 13.37
C GLY A 91 10.44 13.23 13.30
N ALA A 92 10.28 12.57 12.16
CA ALA A 92 9.32 11.49 12.01
C ALA A 92 9.68 10.32 12.96
N VAL A 93 8.72 9.90 13.77
CA VAL A 93 8.86 8.78 14.73
C VAL A 93 8.54 7.42 14.11
N ALA A 94 7.93 7.43 12.93
CA ALA A 94 7.67 6.25 12.10
C ALA A 94 7.67 6.67 10.62
N LEU A 95 8.09 5.76 9.72
CA LEU A 95 7.79 5.84 8.30
C LEU A 95 6.54 5.02 8.02
N PHE A 96 5.80 5.41 6.99
CA PHE A 96 4.49 4.83 6.72
C PHE A 96 4.21 4.74 5.22
N LEU A 97 3.62 3.62 4.79
CA LEU A 97 3.04 3.44 3.46
C LEU A 97 4.01 3.76 2.30
N THR A 98 5.32 3.53 2.51
CA THR A 98 6.34 3.65 1.45
C THR A 98 6.06 2.68 0.32
N ARG A 99 6.17 3.15 -0.93
CA ARG A 99 5.82 2.37 -2.11
C ARG A 99 7.03 1.84 -2.85
N GLY A 100 7.02 0.53 -3.15
CA GLY A 100 8.00 -0.12 -4.02
C GLY A 100 9.03 -0.98 -3.29
N THR A 101 9.34 -2.14 -3.87
CA THR A 101 10.28 -3.12 -3.29
C THR A 101 11.72 -2.59 -3.27
N PRO A 102 12.30 -2.10 -4.39
CA PRO A 102 13.65 -1.51 -4.36
C PRO A 102 13.75 -0.28 -3.45
N HIS A 103 12.65 0.45 -3.26
CA HIS A 103 12.59 1.61 -2.36
C HIS A 103 12.70 1.16 -0.90
N ALA A 104 11.86 0.20 -0.50
CA ALA A 104 11.89 -0.36 0.84
C ALA A 104 13.24 -1.03 1.16
N GLU A 105 13.84 -1.73 0.20
CA GLU A 105 15.14 -2.36 0.33
C GLU A 105 16.24 -1.36 0.72
N LEU A 106 16.28 -0.19 0.07
CA LEU A 106 17.24 0.87 0.40
C LEU A 106 16.91 1.62 1.70
N ILE A 107 15.67 1.57 2.16
CA ILE A 107 15.24 2.22 3.41
C ILE A 107 15.52 1.33 4.64
N ILE A 108 15.49 0.01 4.53
CA ILE A 108 15.70 -0.91 5.66
C ILE A 108 16.95 -0.57 6.50
N PRO A 109 18.15 -0.35 5.93
CA PRO A 109 19.32 0.03 6.73
C PRO A 109 19.16 1.34 7.50
N ILE A 110 18.38 2.28 6.96
CA ILE A 110 18.09 3.57 7.60
C ILE A 110 17.18 3.37 8.81
N LEU A 111 16.19 2.45 8.71
CA LEU A 111 15.34 2.10 9.84
C LEU A 111 16.13 1.55 11.02
N ASP A 112 17.10 0.68 10.74
CA ASP A 112 17.98 0.08 11.75
C ASP A 112 18.92 1.13 12.38
N GLU A 113 19.47 2.03 11.57
CA GLU A 113 20.36 3.12 12.01
C GLU A 113 19.65 4.07 12.98
N PHE A 114 18.43 4.51 12.63
CA PHE A 114 17.68 5.51 13.40
C PHE A 114 16.67 4.91 14.39
N LYS A 115 16.50 3.59 14.38
CA LYS A 115 15.51 2.87 15.22
C LYS A 115 14.08 3.40 15.02
N VAL A 116 13.71 3.64 13.77
CA VAL A 116 12.40 4.13 13.35
C VAL A 116 11.67 3.06 12.57
N PRO A 117 10.44 2.66 12.97
CA PRO A 117 9.71 1.63 12.25
C PRO A 117 9.12 2.16 10.93
N LEU A 118 9.12 1.29 9.91
CA LEU A 118 8.31 1.40 8.70
C LEU A 118 7.05 0.56 8.90
N ILE A 119 5.91 1.22 8.94
CA ILE A 119 4.60 0.59 9.15
C ILE A 119 3.86 0.51 7.83
N ALA A 120 3.33 -0.67 7.52
CA ALA A 120 2.51 -0.94 6.33
C ALA A 120 3.18 -0.48 5.02
N PRO A 121 4.40 -0.91 4.68
CA PRO A 121 4.93 -0.65 3.35
C PRO A 121 3.94 -1.12 2.29
N SER A 122 3.68 -0.28 1.27
CA SER A 122 2.80 -0.64 0.15
C SER A 122 3.56 -1.49 -0.87
N THR A 123 4.08 -2.61 -0.38
CA THR A 123 4.75 -3.67 -1.13
C THR A 123 4.70 -4.96 -0.33
N GLY A 124 4.44 -6.08 -1.01
CA GLY A 124 4.33 -7.41 -0.39
C GLY A 124 5.53 -8.31 -0.65
N ALA A 125 6.72 -7.74 -0.92
CA ALA A 125 7.89 -8.53 -1.25
C ALA A 125 8.44 -9.30 -0.04
N MET A 126 8.86 -10.54 -0.26
CA MET A 126 9.35 -11.43 0.80
C MET A 126 10.56 -10.90 1.56
N LEU A 127 11.37 -10.02 0.97
CA LEU A 127 12.49 -9.38 1.65
C LEU A 127 12.07 -8.54 2.89
N LEU A 128 10.78 -8.18 2.98
CA LEU A 128 10.20 -7.46 4.12
C LEU A 128 9.62 -8.40 5.19
N HIS A 129 9.54 -9.70 4.89
CA HIS A 129 8.95 -10.72 5.75
C HIS A 129 9.99 -11.71 6.28
N THR A 130 10.91 -12.14 5.42
CA THR A 130 11.93 -13.16 5.74
C THR A 130 13.29 -12.76 5.21
N PRO A 131 14.35 -12.66 6.08
CA PRO A 131 14.23 -12.74 7.54
C PRO A 131 13.41 -11.59 8.13
N VAL A 132 12.84 -11.76 9.32
CA VAL A 132 12.08 -10.70 10.00
C VAL A 132 12.95 -9.45 10.13
N ARG A 133 12.42 -8.33 9.63
CA ARG A 133 13.05 -7.02 9.73
C ARG A 133 12.57 -6.31 11.00
N ARG A 134 13.49 -6.05 11.92
CA ARG A 134 13.19 -5.54 13.27
C ARG A 134 12.27 -4.32 13.29
N TYR A 135 12.39 -3.45 12.29
CA TYR A 135 11.64 -2.18 12.19
C TYR A 135 10.67 -2.14 11.02
N VAL A 136 10.31 -3.29 10.41
CA VAL A 136 9.30 -3.33 9.35
C VAL A 136 8.10 -4.13 9.83
N PHE A 137 6.91 -3.53 9.75
CA PHE A 137 5.64 -4.14 10.13
C PHE A 137 4.69 -4.13 8.95
N ASN A 138 4.49 -5.31 8.36
CA ASN A 138 3.66 -5.48 7.18
C ASN A 138 2.18 -5.57 7.57
N VAL A 139 1.28 -5.10 6.72
CA VAL A 139 -0.17 -5.21 6.92
C VAL A 139 -0.79 -6.08 5.83
N ARG A 140 -0.44 -5.86 4.59
CA ARG A 140 -0.93 -6.59 3.43
C ARG A 140 -0.26 -7.96 3.26
N SER A 141 -0.88 -8.83 2.46
CA SER A 141 -0.31 -10.13 2.06
C SER A 141 0.89 -9.99 1.12
N THR A 142 1.64 -11.10 0.94
CA THR A 142 2.84 -11.14 0.10
C THR A 142 2.53 -11.23 -1.39
N TYR A 143 3.40 -10.65 -2.24
CA TYR A 143 3.28 -10.78 -3.69
C TYR A 143 3.39 -12.23 -4.18
N GLN A 144 4.21 -13.05 -3.51
CA GLN A 144 4.33 -14.45 -3.90
C GLN A 144 3.00 -15.20 -3.70
N ARG A 145 2.28 -14.93 -2.58
CA ARG A 145 0.96 -15.52 -2.33
C ARG A 145 -0.08 -15.04 -3.35
N GLU A 146 -0.05 -13.74 -3.68
CA GLU A 146 -0.91 -13.17 -4.71
C GLU A 146 -0.67 -13.82 -6.08
N ALA A 147 0.59 -13.90 -6.49
CA ALA A 147 0.99 -14.45 -7.78
C ALA A 147 0.61 -15.92 -7.92
N ALA A 148 0.92 -16.74 -6.89
CA ALA A 148 0.53 -18.15 -6.86
C ALA A 148 -0.99 -18.33 -6.96
N LYS A 149 -1.78 -17.50 -6.23
CA LYS A 149 -3.24 -17.50 -6.30
C LYS A 149 -3.75 -17.15 -7.70
N GLY A 150 -3.12 -16.16 -8.36
CA GLY A 150 -3.46 -15.76 -9.73
C GLY A 150 -3.25 -16.91 -10.74
N VAL A 151 -2.12 -17.61 -10.68
CA VAL A 151 -1.87 -18.79 -11.52
C VAL A 151 -2.85 -19.91 -11.21
N SER A 152 -3.12 -20.19 -9.93
CA SER A 152 -4.07 -21.22 -9.51
C SER A 152 -5.49 -20.93 -10.03
N LEU A 153 -5.92 -19.67 -10.04
CA LEU A 153 -7.22 -19.29 -10.61
C LEU A 153 -7.25 -19.59 -12.12
N LEU A 154 -6.23 -19.16 -12.87
CA LEU A 154 -6.17 -19.42 -14.32
C LEU A 154 -6.24 -20.92 -14.61
N ALA A 155 -5.46 -21.73 -13.88
CA ALA A 155 -5.48 -23.19 -14.03
C ALA A 155 -6.86 -23.78 -13.71
N SER A 156 -7.51 -23.33 -12.66
CA SER A 156 -8.83 -23.85 -12.23
C SER A 156 -9.96 -23.61 -13.24
N ILE A 157 -9.81 -22.57 -14.08
CA ILE A 157 -10.77 -22.26 -15.17
C ILE A 157 -10.29 -22.79 -16.54
N GLY A 158 -9.30 -23.69 -16.55
CA GLY A 158 -8.81 -24.37 -17.75
C GLY A 158 -7.83 -23.58 -18.61
N ILE A 159 -7.29 -22.47 -18.12
CA ILE A 159 -6.21 -21.72 -18.79
C ILE A 159 -4.87 -22.33 -18.41
N THR A 160 -4.22 -23.02 -19.36
CA THR A 160 -2.99 -23.76 -19.14
C THR A 160 -1.78 -23.17 -19.88
N SER A 161 -1.99 -22.39 -20.94
CA SER A 161 -0.93 -21.69 -21.68
C SER A 161 -0.81 -20.25 -21.16
N ILE A 162 0.15 -20.02 -20.25
CA ILE A 162 0.32 -18.74 -19.55
C ILE A 162 1.73 -18.21 -19.83
N GLY A 163 1.83 -17.02 -20.43
CA GLY A 163 3.07 -16.26 -20.54
C GLY A 163 3.32 -15.41 -19.31
N VAL A 164 4.57 -15.05 -19.04
CA VAL A 164 4.97 -14.19 -17.94
C VAL A 164 5.81 -13.02 -18.45
N LEU A 165 5.50 -11.81 -18.01
CA LEU A 165 6.35 -10.64 -18.17
C LEU A 165 6.59 -10.01 -16.78
N HIS A 166 7.85 -9.74 -16.44
CA HIS A 166 8.17 -9.07 -15.18
C HIS A 166 9.20 -7.96 -15.35
N VAL A 167 9.16 -6.96 -14.46
CA VAL A 167 10.22 -5.96 -14.38
C VAL A 167 11.53 -6.61 -13.88
N ASP A 168 12.66 -6.19 -14.43
CA ASP A 168 13.98 -6.76 -14.09
C ASP A 168 14.59 -6.06 -12.85
N ASP A 169 13.98 -6.32 -11.67
CA ASP A 169 14.44 -5.86 -10.36
C ASP A 169 13.90 -6.77 -9.24
N THR A 170 14.16 -6.39 -7.97
CA THR A 170 13.77 -7.17 -6.79
C THR A 170 12.25 -7.36 -6.68
N PHE A 171 11.43 -6.42 -7.17
CA PHE A 171 9.97 -6.59 -7.22
C PHE A 171 9.56 -7.63 -8.26
N GLY A 172 10.11 -7.54 -9.47
CA GLY A 172 9.81 -8.49 -10.53
C GLY A 172 10.28 -9.90 -10.22
N ALA A 173 11.46 -10.03 -9.61
CA ALA A 173 12.00 -11.32 -9.16
C ALA A 173 11.11 -11.97 -8.08
N ASP A 174 10.63 -11.20 -7.10
CA ASP A 174 9.73 -11.69 -6.04
C ASP A 174 8.39 -12.16 -6.62
N GLY A 175 7.78 -11.36 -7.50
CA GLY A 175 6.55 -11.75 -8.19
C GLY A 175 6.71 -13.00 -9.05
N LEU A 176 7.85 -13.13 -9.75
CA LEU A 176 8.17 -14.32 -10.55
C LEU A 176 8.28 -15.58 -9.68
N GLN A 177 8.90 -15.51 -8.51
CA GLN A 177 8.96 -16.63 -7.57
C GLN A 177 7.56 -17.13 -7.19
N GLY A 178 6.64 -16.21 -6.88
CA GLY A 178 5.26 -16.58 -6.60
C GLY A 178 4.53 -17.18 -7.81
N ILE A 179 4.78 -16.67 -9.02
CA ILE A 179 4.23 -17.24 -10.26
C ILE A 179 4.77 -18.65 -10.47
N GLN A 180 6.07 -18.89 -10.25
CA GLN A 180 6.69 -20.20 -10.37
C GLN A 180 6.10 -21.20 -9.38
N ALA A 181 5.94 -20.81 -8.12
CA ALA A 181 5.25 -21.64 -7.13
C ALA A 181 3.81 -21.99 -7.57
N GLY A 182 3.08 -21.03 -8.15
CA GLY A 182 1.76 -21.28 -8.73
C GLY A 182 1.79 -22.29 -9.89
N PHE A 183 2.78 -22.22 -10.77
CA PHE A 183 2.97 -23.20 -11.85
C PHE A 183 3.28 -24.61 -11.31
N GLU A 184 4.14 -24.71 -10.30
CA GLU A 184 4.46 -25.99 -9.65
C GLU A 184 3.21 -26.62 -9.04
N MET A 185 2.43 -25.83 -8.27
CA MET A 185 1.18 -26.31 -7.66
C MET A 185 0.15 -26.76 -8.70
N ALA A 186 0.09 -26.09 -9.85
CA ALA A 186 -0.83 -26.43 -10.94
C ALA A 186 -0.26 -27.50 -11.90
N THR A 187 0.97 -27.94 -11.72
CA THR A 187 1.69 -28.85 -12.63
C THR A 187 1.75 -28.30 -14.07
N LEU A 188 1.93 -26.98 -14.18
CA LEU A 188 2.03 -26.25 -15.45
C LEU A 188 3.45 -25.75 -15.69
N LYS A 189 3.73 -25.34 -16.93
CA LYS A 189 4.96 -24.63 -17.31
C LYS A 189 4.60 -23.33 -18.01
N PRO A 190 5.40 -22.26 -17.82
CA PRO A 190 5.18 -21.00 -18.55
C PRO A 190 5.36 -21.19 -20.06
N ALA A 191 4.50 -20.59 -20.86
CA ALA A 191 4.64 -20.53 -22.32
C ALA A 191 5.89 -19.71 -22.72
N PHE A 192 6.22 -18.70 -21.95
CA PHE A 192 7.46 -17.92 -21.98
C PHE A 192 7.62 -17.16 -20.66
N ILE A 193 8.86 -16.71 -20.38
CA ILE A 193 9.17 -15.74 -19.32
C ILE A 193 9.99 -14.63 -19.97
N GLY A 194 9.42 -13.43 -20.02
CA GLY A 194 10.08 -12.22 -20.51
C GLY A 194 10.34 -11.22 -19.36
N LYS A 195 11.30 -10.32 -19.56
CA LYS A 195 11.61 -9.24 -18.62
C LYS A 195 11.81 -7.93 -19.34
N TYR A 196 11.66 -6.82 -18.61
CA TYR A 196 11.89 -5.47 -19.13
C TYR A 196 12.58 -4.58 -18.08
N ASP A 197 13.33 -3.58 -18.54
CA ASP A 197 14.00 -2.58 -17.67
C ASP A 197 12.97 -1.56 -17.17
N ARG A 198 12.99 -1.27 -15.87
CA ARG A 198 12.11 -0.27 -15.24
C ARG A 198 12.34 1.14 -15.77
N SER A 199 13.59 1.50 -16.01
CA SER A 199 13.99 2.85 -16.39
C SER A 199 13.71 3.16 -17.85
N LYS A 200 13.73 2.13 -18.71
CA LYS A 200 13.49 2.21 -20.14
C LYS A 200 12.68 1.01 -20.62
N PRO A 201 11.37 0.95 -20.32
CA PRO A 201 10.54 -0.18 -20.73
C PRO A 201 10.52 -0.36 -22.24
N ASP A 202 10.88 -1.57 -22.71
CA ASP A 202 10.75 -1.99 -24.09
C ASP A 202 10.01 -3.34 -24.13
N PHE A 203 8.89 -3.37 -24.83
CA PHE A 203 8.02 -4.54 -24.92
C PHE A 203 8.11 -5.27 -26.26
N THR A 204 9.09 -4.94 -27.11
CA THR A 204 9.23 -5.52 -28.45
C THR A 204 9.44 -7.04 -28.39
N ALA A 205 10.37 -7.51 -27.54
CA ALA A 205 10.62 -8.94 -27.35
C ALA A 205 9.40 -9.66 -26.76
N PHE A 206 8.75 -9.04 -25.77
CA PHE A 206 7.52 -9.57 -25.17
C PHE A 206 6.39 -9.74 -26.20
N VAL A 207 6.17 -8.77 -27.08
CA VAL A 207 5.18 -8.87 -28.15
C VAL A 207 5.54 -9.98 -29.14
N GLY A 208 6.84 -10.15 -29.42
CA GLY A 208 7.35 -11.28 -30.23
C GLY A 208 7.01 -12.62 -29.62
N ASP A 209 7.24 -12.79 -28.31
CA ASP A 209 6.92 -14.01 -27.58
C ASP A 209 5.42 -14.29 -27.55
N VAL A 210 4.59 -13.27 -27.32
CA VAL A 210 3.12 -13.39 -27.36
C VAL A 210 2.64 -13.86 -28.75
N LYS A 211 3.19 -13.30 -29.83
CA LYS A 211 2.84 -13.74 -31.21
C LYS A 211 3.26 -15.18 -31.49
N ARG A 212 4.48 -15.55 -31.06
CA ARG A 212 5.05 -16.86 -31.31
C ARG A 212 4.34 -17.98 -30.54
N THR A 213 3.98 -17.73 -29.27
CA THR A 213 3.41 -18.75 -28.39
C THR A 213 1.89 -18.73 -28.32
N ASN A 214 1.25 -17.62 -28.73
CA ASN A 214 -0.19 -17.37 -28.68
C ASN A 214 -0.81 -17.85 -27.34
N PRO A 215 -0.37 -17.31 -26.19
CA PRO A 215 -0.81 -17.79 -24.89
C PRO A 215 -2.29 -17.48 -24.64
N GLN A 216 -2.95 -18.27 -23.80
CA GLN A 216 -4.31 -18.00 -23.34
C GLN A 216 -4.34 -16.84 -22.33
N ALA A 217 -3.31 -16.72 -21.50
CA ALA A 217 -3.16 -15.64 -20.54
C ALA A 217 -1.71 -15.14 -20.46
N VAL A 218 -1.56 -13.90 -19.96
CA VAL A 218 -0.26 -13.32 -19.60
C VAL A 218 -0.33 -12.76 -18.21
N PHE A 219 0.58 -13.18 -17.33
CA PHE A 219 0.78 -12.61 -16.02
C PHE A 219 1.84 -11.50 -16.12
N ILE A 220 1.48 -10.25 -15.80
CA ILE A 220 2.37 -9.10 -15.93
C ILE A 220 2.68 -8.52 -14.55
N VAL A 221 3.94 -8.59 -14.13
CA VAL A 221 4.45 -8.00 -12.87
C VAL A 221 5.15 -6.68 -13.19
N GLY A 222 4.53 -5.57 -12.80
CA GLY A 222 5.05 -4.24 -13.12
C GLY A 222 4.29 -3.11 -12.45
N SER A 223 4.78 -1.87 -12.65
CA SER A 223 4.04 -0.65 -12.30
C SER A 223 2.81 -0.47 -13.18
N GLY A 224 1.83 0.32 -12.72
CA GLY A 224 0.59 0.51 -13.45
C GLY A 224 0.79 0.99 -14.89
N THR A 225 1.68 1.94 -15.10
CA THR A 225 2.00 2.43 -16.45
C THR A 225 2.62 1.33 -17.32
N ALA A 226 3.62 0.60 -16.81
CA ALA A 226 4.29 -0.45 -17.57
C ALA A 226 3.34 -1.61 -17.92
N VAL A 227 2.46 -2.03 -16.98
CA VAL A 227 1.45 -3.05 -17.24
C VAL A 227 0.46 -2.59 -18.31
N ALA A 228 -0.01 -1.33 -18.22
CA ALA A 228 -0.94 -0.77 -19.20
C ALA A 228 -0.30 -0.69 -20.60
N ASP A 229 0.96 -0.26 -20.69
CA ASP A 229 1.67 -0.14 -21.97
C ASP A 229 1.98 -1.51 -22.58
N ALA A 230 2.41 -2.49 -21.77
CA ALA A 230 2.60 -3.87 -22.23
C ALA A 230 1.29 -4.48 -22.73
N GLN A 231 0.18 -4.26 -22.03
CA GLN A 231 -1.14 -4.72 -22.46
C GLN A 231 -1.58 -4.06 -23.77
N LYS A 232 -1.42 -2.76 -23.89
CA LYS A 232 -1.71 -2.04 -25.15
C LYS A 232 -0.87 -2.57 -26.31
N ALA A 233 0.43 -2.78 -26.10
CA ALA A 233 1.33 -3.32 -27.10
C ALA A 233 0.90 -4.71 -27.59
N MET A 234 0.55 -5.62 -26.68
CA MET A 234 0.07 -6.96 -27.08
C MET A 234 -1.31 -6.90 -27.76
N ARG A 235 -2.21 -5.99 -27.37
CA ARG A 235 -3.51 -5.79 -28.02
C ARG A 235 -3.34 -5.24 -29.44
N ALA A 236 -2.47 -4.25 -29.63
CA ALA A 236 -2.12 -3.71 -30.94
C ALA A 236 -1.52 -4.79 -31.87
N ALA A 237 -0.84 -5.79 -31.30
CA ALA A 237 -0.32 -6.95 -32.01
C ALA A 237 -1.36 -8.05 -32.30
N GLY A 238 -2.64 -7.83 -31.96
CA GLY A 238 -3.77 -8.73 -32.23
C GLY A 238 -4.03 -9.78 -31.14
N SER A 239 -3.25 -9.82 -30.06
CA SER A 239 -3.46 -10.80 -28.98
C SER A 239 -4.70 -10.46 -28.15
N ARG A 240 -5.47 -11.49 -27.82
CA ARG A 240 -6.63 -11.41 -26.92
C ARG A 240 -6.39 -12.15 -25.59
N ALA A 241 -5.14 -12.55 -25.30
CA ALA A 241 -4.79 -13.26 -24.08
C ALA A 241 -5.32 -12.54 -22.84
N GLN A 242 -5.80 -13.31 -21.85
CA GLN A 242 -6.24 -12.79 -20.56
C GLN A 242 -5.06 -12.13 -19.84
N VAL A 243 -5.23 -10.92 -19.31
CA VAL A 243 -4.17 -10.27 -18.52
C VAL A 243 -4.47 -10.42 -17.03
N VAL A 244 -3.44 -10.82 -16.28
CA VAL A 244 -3.43 -10.86 -14.81
C VAL A 244 -2.28 -9.99 -14.30
N THR A 245 -2.53 -9.21 -13.25
CA THR A 245 -1.49 -8.43 -12.58
C THR A 245 -1.72 -8.39 -11.07
N LEU A 246 -0.72 -7.93 -10.31
CA LEU A 246 -0.75 -7.88 -8.86
C LEU A 246 -1.54 -6.69 -8.32
N SER A 247 -1.95 -6.78 -7.06
CA SER A 247 -2.75 -5.78 -6.32
C SER A 247 -2.11 -4.40 -6.24
N ASN A 248 -0.80 -4.30 -6.46
CA ASN A 248 -0.12 -3.01 -6.60
C ASN A 248 -0.74 -2.13 -7.71
N ASN A 249 -1.53 -2.70 -8.59
CA ASN A 249 -2.26 -2.01 -9.66
C ASN A 249 -3.77 -1.91 -9.37
N ALA A 250 -4.24 -2.30 -8.21
CA ALA A 250 -5.66 -2.28 -7.85
C ALA A 250 -6.16 -0.86 -7.53
N SER A 251 -6.29 -0.01 -8.53
CA SER A 251 -6.71 1.40 -8.38
C SER A 251 -7.57 1.87 -9.54
N GLY A 252 -8.40 2.88 -9.28
CA GLY A 252 -9.18 3.57 -10.32
C GLY A 252 -8.27 4.24 -11.35
N GLY A 253 -7.11 4.74 -10.93
CA GLY A 253 -6.11 5.32 -11.81
C GLY A 253 -5.52 4.30 -12.78
N PHE A 254 -5.27 3.07 -12.35
CA PHE A 254 -4.82 1.99 -13.24
C PHE A 254 -5.88 1.65 -14.29
N ILE A 255 -7.15 1.59 -13.90
CA ILE A 255 -8.26 1.36 -14.85
C ILE A 255 -8.26 2.45 -15.94
N LYS A 256 -8.05 3.72 -15.54
CA LYS A 256 -7.94 4.84 -16.50
C LYS A 256 -6.74 4.71 -17.45
N LEU A 257 -5.59 4.23 -16.95
CA LEU A 257 -4.41 3.99 -17.80
C LEU A 257 -4.65 2.90 -18.84
N LEU A 258 -5.39 1.86 -18.50
CA LEU A 258 -5.76 0.79 -19.45
C LEU A 258 -6.72 1.28 -20.54
N GLY A 259 -7.59 2.24 -20.23
CA GLY A 259 -8.59 2.77 -21.16
C GLY A 259 -9.53 1.68 -21.67
N GLU A 260 -9.70 1.58 -22.98
CA GLU A 260 -10.54 0.57 -23.64
C GLU A 260 -10.09 -0.88 -23.39
N ASN A 261 -8.82 -1.09 -23.05
CA ASN A 261 -8.27 -2.41 -22.75
C ASN A 261 -8.54 -2.86 -21.30
N ALA A 262 -9.19 -2.04 -20.47
CA ALA A 262 -9.38 -2.32 -19.05
C ALA A 262 -10.25 -3.55 -18.78
N ARG A 263 -11.34 -3.67 -19.55
CA ARG A 263 -12.33 -4.73 -19.34
C ARG A 263 -11.71 -6.12 -19.44
N GLY A 264 -12.00 -6.94 -18.45
CA GLY A 264 -11.52 -8.32 -18.37
C GLY A 264 -10.15 -8.45 -17.73
N THR A 265 -9.38 -7.38 -17.48
CA THR A 265 -8.12 -7.48 -16.76
C THR A 265 -8.36 -7.99 -15.34
N ILE A 266 -7.65 -9.04 -14.93
CA ILE A 266 -7.68 -9.59 -13.58
C ILE A 266 -6.59 -8.92 -12.74
N VAL A 267 -6.97 -8.49 -11.53
CA VAL A 267 -6.05 -7.89 -10.57
C VAL A 267 -6.21 -8.60 -9.22
N THR A 268 -5.12 -9.07 -8.65
CA THR A 268 -5.15 -9.65 -7.31
C THR A 268 -5.55 -8.60 -6.27
N GLN A 269 -6.11 -9.04 -5.15
CA GLN A 269 -6.58 -8.18 -4.07
C GLN A 269 -5.99 -8.67 -2.74
N VAL A 270 -5.58 -7.75 -1.88
CA VAL A 270 -5.02 -8.04 -0.54
C VAL A 270 -5.95 -7.59 0.58
N PHE A 271 -7.11 -7.07 0.23
CA PHE A 271 -8.22 -6.73 1.10
C PHE A 271 -9.53 -7.17 0.43
N PRO A 272 -10.64 -7.30 1.18
CA PRO A 272 -11.95 -7.58 0.60
C PRO A 272 -12.30 -6.57 -0.49
N ASN A 273 -13.04 -7.02 -1.51
CA ASN A 273 -13.49 -6.11 -2.57
C ASN A 273 -14.19 -4.88 -1.95
N GLU A 274 -13.84 -3.70 -2.43
CA GLU A 274 -14.25 -2.39 -1.90
C GLU A 274 -15.76 -2.13 -1.97
N ARG A 275 -16.51 -3.04 -2.58
CA ARG A 275 -17.98 -3.00 -2.69
C ARG A 275 -18.67 -4.03 -1.76
N THR A 276 -17.89 -4.84 -1.04
CA THR A 276 -18.40 -5.89 -0.15
C THR A 276 -18.84 -5.29 1.19
N ILE A 277 -20.05 -4.72 1.23
CA ILE A 277 -20.60 -4.06 2.43
C ILE A 277 -20.80 -4.99 3.64
N THR A 278 -20.71 -6.30 3.45
CA THR A 278 -20.73 -7.30 4.53
C THR A 278 -19.38 -7.36 5.27
N SER A 279 -18.28 -6.84 4.68
CA SER A 279 -17.01 -6.67 5.38
C SER A 279 -17.07 -5.45 6.29
N PRO A 280 -16.83 -5.58 7.60
CA PRO A 280 -16.82 -4.45 8.52
C PRO A 280 -15.79 -3.38 8.15
N LEU A 281 -14.60 -3.78 7.68
CA LEU A 281 -13.56 -2.86 7.20
C LEU A 281 -14.07 -1.99 6.05
N VAL A 282 -14.66 -2.62 5.03
CA VAL A 282 -15.21 -1.92 3.86
C VAL A 282 -16.35 -1.01 4.25
N LYS A 283 -17.28 -1.49 5.10
CA LYS A 283 -18.41 -0.70 5.59
C LYS A 283 -17.93 0.55 6.35
N GLU A 284 -16.93 0.41 7.20
CA GLU A 284 -16.35 1.53 7.95
C GLU A 284 -15.72 2.55 7.00
N ALA A 285 -14.89 2.09 6.06
CA ALA A 285 -14.23 2.96 5.08
C ALA A 285 -15.25 3.73 4.22
N ILE A 286 -16.30 3.07 3.71
CA ILE A 286 -17.38 3.72 2.95
C ILE A 286 -18.13 4.75 3.81
N THR A 287 -18.41 4.42 5.07
CA THR A 287 -19.13 5.33 5.97
C THR A 287 -18.32 6.60 6.24
N MET A 288 -17.03 6.45 6.49
CA MET A 288 -16.13 7.61 6.69
C MET A 288 -15.94 8.40 5.40
N ALA A 289 -15.82 7.74 4.24
CA ALA A 289 -15.71 8.40 2.95
C ALA A 289 -16.93 9.30 2.66
N LYS A 290 -18.13 8.78 2.87
CA LYS A 290 -19.37 9.56 2.70
C LYS A 290 -19.44 10.76 3.63
N ALA A 291 -19.03 10.61 4.88
CA ALA A 291 -19.00 11.71 5.86
C ALA A 291 -17.99 12.81 5.47
N ASN A 292 -16.98 12.49 4.65
CA ASN A 292 -15.97 13.43 4.16
C ASN A 292 -16.15 13.81 2.68
N ASN A 293 -17.35 13.58 2.09
CA ASN A 293 -17.68 13.91 0.71
C ASN A 293 -16.77 13.24 -0.34
N LEU A 294 -16.20 12.07 -0.02
CA LEU A 294 -15.47 11.26 -0.97
C LEU A 294 -16.44 10.34 -1.71
N ALA A 295 -16.35 10.31 -3.03
CA ALA A 295 -17.35 9.64 -3.86
C ALA A 295 -17.29 8.10 -3.74
N GLU A 296 -16.11 7.52 -3.75
CA GLU A 296 -15.91 6.07 -3.74
C GLU A 296 -14.59 5.70 -3.06
N ILE A 297 -14.52 4.48 -2.53
CA ILE A 297 -13.29 3.85 -2.03
C ILE A 297 -12.79 2.88 -3.10
N SER A 298 -11.54 3.04 -3.53
CA SER A 298 -10.87 2.05 -4.38
C SER A 298 -10.15 0.99 -3.54
N PRO A 299 -9.73 -0.14 -4.13
CA PRO A 299 -8.90 -1.12 -3.40
C PRO A 299 -7.62 -0.49 -2.83
N ALA A 300 -6.96 0.41 -3.58
CA ALA A 300 -5.79 1.13 -3.08
C ALA A 300 -6.13 2.06 -1.90
N ALA A 301 -7.27 2.76 -1.94
CA ALA A 301 -7.72 3.56 -0.81
C ALA A 301 -8.05 2.69 0.41
N LEU A 302 -8.63 1.50 0.20
CA LEU A 302 -8.89 0.55 1.28
C LEU A 302 -7.59 0.02 1.90
N GLU A 303 -6.55 -0.24 1.10
CA GLU A 303 -5.20 -0.58 1.59
C GLU A 303 -4.66 0.51 2.51
N GLY A 304 -4.69 1.77 2.06
CA GLY A 304 -4.24 2.91 2.87
C GLY A 304 -5.05 3.10 4.16
N PHE A 305 -6.36 2.91 4.08
CA PHE A 305 -7.26 2.96 5.24
C PHE A 305 -6.93 1.88 6.28
N ALA A 306 -6.77 0.62 5.85
CA ALA A 306 -6.38 -0.49 6.71
C ALA A 306 -4.99 -0.28 7.32
N ALA A 307 -4.03 0.19 6.53
CA ALA A 307 -2.70 0.56 6.99
C ALA A 307 -2.73 1.63 8.09
N ALA A 308 -3.56 2.66 7.92
CA ALA A 308 -3.71 3.74 8.90
C ALA A 308 -4.33 3.25 10.21
N LYS A 309 -5.22 2.25 10.19
CA LYS A 309 -5.74 1.64 11.43
C LYS A 309 -4.62 1.01 12.25
N VAL A 310 -3.70 0.29 11.61
CA VAL A 310 -2.54 -0.33 12.28
C VAL A 310 -1.56 0.72 12.79
N LEU A 311 -1.28 1.76 11.99
CA LEU A 311 -0.45 2.90 12.42
C LEU A 311 -1.02 3.55 13.69
N VAL A 312 -2.29 3.93 13.67
CA VAL A 312 -2.97 4.61 14.79
C VAL A 312 -2.96 3.73 16.04
N GLU A 313 -3.23 2.43 15.90
CA GLU A 313 -3.20 1.50 17.02
C GLU A 313 -1.78 1.33 17.60
N GLY A 314 -0.76 1.24 16.74
CA GLY A 314 0.64 1.21 17.17
C GLY A 314 1.03 2.45 17.95
N LEU A 315 0.67 3.64 17.47
CA LEU A 315 0.89 4.91 18.15
C LEU A 315 0.13 4.98 19.47
N ARG A 316 -1.12 4.52 19.52
CA ARG A 316 -1.94 4.52 20.72
C ARG A 316 -1.33 3.66 21.83
N ARG A 317 -0.86 2.46 21.49
CA ARG A 317 -0.19 1.54 22.42
C ARG A 317 1.19 2.04 22.87
N ALA A 318 1.88 2.79 22.04
CA ALA A 318 3.17 3.39 22.37
C ALA A 318 3.07 4.52 23.42
N GLY A 319 1.86 5.04 23.67
CA GLY A 319 1.60 6.07 24.68
C GLY A 319 1.89 7.51 24.19
N VAL A 320 1.92 8.44 25.14
CA VAL A 320 2.20 9.85 24.90
C VAL A 320 3.67 10.04 24.50
N ASN A 321 3.94 10.94 23.54
CA ASN A 321 5.28 11.20 23.00
C ASN A 321 6.00 9.90 22.59
N PRO A 322 5.46 9.18 21.60
CA PRO A 322 6.02 7.94 21.13
C PRO A 322 7.39 8.16 20.47
N SER A 323 8.36 7.29 20.76
CA SER A 323 9.58 7.16 19.98
C SER A 323 9.50 5.94 19.06
N GLY A 324 10.38 5.84 18.08
CA GLY A 324 10.43 4.68 17.19
C GLY A 324 10.52 3.35 17.95
N GLU A 325 11.35 3.27 18.99
CA GLU A 325 11.47 2.07 19.84
C GLU A 325 10.19 1.76 20.65
N LYS A 326 9.50 2.77 21.18
CA LYS A 326 8.21 2.56 21.85
C LYS A 326 7.16 2.02 20.88
N ILE A 327 7.11 2.57 19.65
CA ILE A 327 6.19 2.13 18.61
C ILE A 327 6.52 0.69 18.20
N ARG A 328 7.79 0.38 17.95
CA ARG A 328 8.24 -0.99 17.65
C ARG A 328 7.82 -1.97 18.74
N THR A 329 8.12 -1.66 20.00
CA THR A 329 7.76 -2.53 21.13
C THR A 329 6.25 -2.73 21.25
N ALA A 330 5.47 -1.68 21.02
CA ALA A 330 4.01 -1.74 21.03
C ALA A 330 3.45 -2.63 19.91
N LEU A 331 4.07 -2.55 18.73
CA LEU A 331 3.71 -3.39 17.57
C LEU A 331 4.13 -4.85 17.81
N ASP A 332 5.34 -5.13 18.30
CA ASP A 332 5.80 -6.49 18.65
C ASP A 332 4.85 -7.19 19.65
N ALA A 333 4.23 -6.43 20.52
CA ALA A 333 3.27 -6.92 21.50
C ALA A 333 1.81 -6.98 20.99
N MET A 334 1.55 -6.56 19.74
CA MET A 334 0.19 -6.52 19.20
C MET A 334 -0.33 -7.93 18.92
N ARG A 335 -1.48 -8.26 19.49
CA ARG A 335 -2.17 -9.54 19.27
C ARG A 335 -3.63 -9.29 19.01
N GLY A 336 -4.17 -9.98 17.98
CA GLY A 336 -5.59 -9.99 17.66
C GLY A 336 -6.20 -8.60 17.48
N PHE A 337 -5.47 -7.66 16.87
CA PHE A 337 -6.05 -6.34 16.57
C PHE A 337 -6.94 -6.45 15.36
N ASP A 338 -8.25 -6.40 15.58
CA ASP A 338 -9.26 -6.43 14.53
C ASP A 338 -9.32 -5.10 13.78
N ILE A 339 -8.92 -5.12 12.51
CA ILE A 339 -9.01 -3.95 11.63
C ILE A 339 -10.39 -3.84 10.94
N GLY A 340 -11.32 -4.70 11.28
CA GLY A 340 -12.68 -4.77 10.73
C GLY A 340 -12.98 -6.13 10.09
N GLY A 341 -12.95 -7.19 10.90
CA GLY A 341 -13.15 -8.57 10.49
C GLY A 341 -11.90 -9.27 9.98
N MET A 342 -10.72 -8.68 10.21
CA MET A 342 -9.42 -9.26 9.92
C MET A 342 -8.44 -8.89 11.04
N ASP A 343 -7.81 -9.89 11.65
CA ASP A 343 -6.94 -9.73 12.80
C ASP A 343 -5.48 -9.52 12.41
N ILE A 344 -4.85 -8.50 12.96
CA ILE A 344 -3.40 -8.26 12.88
C ILE A 344 -2.74 -8.71 14.18
N SER A 345 -1.72 -9.53 14.05
CA SER A 345 -0.84 -9.93 15.15
C SER A 345 0.61 -9.84 14.70
N TYR A 346 1.45 -9.35 15.61
CA TYR A 346 2.90 -9.35 15.42
C TYR A 346 3.60 -9.98 16.60
N SER A 347 4.84 -10.39 16.42
CA SER A 347 5.76 -10.83 17.46
C SER A 347 7.18 -10.48 17.06
N ILE A 348 8.13 -10.59 17.98
CA ILE A 348 9.55 -10.38 17.67
C ILE A 348 10.08 -11.30 16.53
N ASN A 349 9.36 -12.39 16.22
CA ASN A 349 9.71 -13.36 15.20
C ASN A 349 8.79 -13.35 13.98
N ASP A 350 7.77 -12.48 13.95
CA ASP A 350 6.81 -12.40 12.86
C ASP A 350 6.18 -11.00 12.74
N HIS A 351 6.46 -10.31 11.64
CA HIS A 351 5.89 -9.02 11.28
C HIS A 351 5.09 -9.08 9.98
N THR A 352 4.55 -10.27 9.63
CA THR A 352 3.95 -10.52 8.30
C THR A 352 2.60 -9.81 8.10
N GLY A 353 1.78 -9.68 9.13
CA GLY A 353 0.44 -9.08 9.00
C GLY A 353 -0.59 -10.06 8.45
N LEU A 354 -1.37 -9.63 7.45
CA LEU A 354 -2.43 -10.43 6.85
C LEU A 354 -1.91 -11.42 5.81
N ASP A 355 -2.68 -12.49 5.63
CA ASP A 355 -2.46 -13.47 4.56
C ASP A 355 -3.60 -13.51 3.54
N PHE A 356 -4.54 -12.58 3.62
CA PHE A 356 -5.69 -12.50 2.73
C PHE A 356 -5.28 -12.20 1.29
N VAL A 357 -5.76 -13.02 0.36
CA VAL A 357 -5.63 -12.81 -1.08
C VAL A 357 -6.93 -13.21 -1.77
N ASP A 358 -7.42 -12.33 -2.61
CA ASP A 358 -8.55 -12.57 -3.52
C ASP A 358 -8.19 -12.06 -4.93
N LEU A 359 -9.12 -12.14 -5.86
CA LEU A 359 -8.97 -11.63 -7.21
C LEU A 359 -10.23 -10.85 -7.60
N SER A 360 -10.03 -9.81 -8.39
CA SER A 360 -11.11 -9.06 -9.02
C SER A 360 -10.85 -8.94 -10.53
N ILE A 361 -11.92 -8.88 -11.29
CA ILE A 361 -11.88 -8.60 -12.72
C ILE A 361 -12.43 -7.19 -12.96
N ILE A 362 -11.86 -6.46 -13.90
CA ILE A 362 -12.41 -5.16 -14.30
C ILE A 362 -13.64 -5.38 -15.18
N GLY A 363 -14.81 -4.93 -14.70
CA GLY A 363 -16.10 -5.06 -15.34
C GLY A 363 -16.32 -4.10 -16.50
N LYS A 364 -17.52 -4.17 -17.10
CA LYS A 364 -17.96 -3.27 -18.17
C LYS A 364 -18.11 -1.82 -17.70
N ASP A 365 -18.42 -1.65 -16.43
CA ASP A 365 -18.61 -0.36 -15.75
C ASP A 365 -17.28 0.31 -15.36
N GLY A 366 -16.14 -0.30 -15.71
CA GLY A 366 -14.81 0.19 -15.33
C GLY A 366 -14.54 0.08 -13.84
N LYS A 367 -15.16 -0.89 -13.14
CA LYS A 367 -14.98 -1.13 -11.70
C LYS A 367 -14.49 -2.56 -11.46
N PHE A 368 -13.86 -2.75 -10.30
CA PHE A 368 -13.49 -4.09 -9.87
C PHE A 368 -14.73 -4.87 -9.44
N THR A 369 -14.89 -6.07 -9.97
CA THR A 369 -15.95 -7.02 -9.64
C THR A 369 -15.33 -8.38 -9.27
N ARG A 370 -16.04 -9.14 -8.46
CA ARG A 370 -15.66 -10.50 -8.04
C ARG A 370 -16.24 -11.54 -9.00
#